data_91312407e15b126ea3a713181b4a3e5f
#
_entry.id   91312407e15b126ea3a713181b4a3e5f
#
_cell.length_a   1.000
_cell.length_b   1.000
_cell.length_c   1.000
_cell.angle_alpha   90.00
_cell.angle_beta   90.00
_cell.angle_gamma   90.00
#
_symmetry.space_group_name_H-M   'P 1'
#
loop_
_entity.id
_entity.type
_entity.pdbx_description
1 polymer ?
#
loop_
_entity_poly.entity_id
_entity_poly.type
_entity_poly.pdbx_seq_one_letter_code
_entity_poly.pdbx_strand_id
1 'polypeptide(L)' 'LFRSLAERCDALVRQIERSAEFRNEKIALLEARRHYCWYLKGVKYANYYKDQINHMETLEDLYRVTAGIKRDLSD' A
#
# COMPACT_ATOMS: atom_id res chain seq x y z
N LEU A 1 -11.22 16.52 -3.56
CA LEU A 1 -9.80 16.81 -3.66
C LEU A 1 -9.06 15.58 -4.12
N PHE A 2 -8.45 15.67 -5.28
CA PHE A 2 -7.68 14.55 -5.82
C PHE A 2 -6.26 14.61 -5.30
N ARG A 3 -5.86 13.55 -4.62
CA ARG A 3 -4.49 13.39 -4.22
C ARG A 3 -3.77 12.56 -5.28
N SER A 4 -2.50 12.83 -5.49
CA SER A 4 -1.69 11.99 -6.35
C SER A 4 -1.58 10.59 -5.74
N LEU A 5 -1.18 9.63 -6.54
CA LEU A 5 -0.99 8.26 -6.04
C LEU A 5 0.06 8.25 -4.92
N ALA A 6 1.12 9.04 -5.06
CA ALA A 6 2.14 9.13 -4.01
C ALA A 6 1.56 9.63 -2.69
N GLU A 7 0.72 10.66 -2.72
CA GLU A 7 0.07 11.18 -1.52
C GLU A 7 -0.86 10.15 -0.88
N ARG A 8 -1.59 9.42 -1.71
CA ARG A 8 -2.47 8.36 -1.22
C ARG A 8 -1.67 7.25 -0.54
N CYS A 9 -0.53 6.89 -1.11
CA CYS A 9 0.34 5.89 -0.52
C CYS A 9 0.88 6.35 0.83
N ASP A 10 1.30 7.61 0.93
CA ASP A 10 1.79 8.16 2.19
C ASP A 10 0.71 8.15 3.27
N ALA A 11 -0.50 8.55 2.91
CA ALA A 11 -1.63 8.55 3.85
C ALA A 11 -1.96 7.13 4.30
N LEU A 12 -1.94 6.18 3.37
CA LEU A 12 -2.20 4.78 3.66
C LEU A 12 -1.17 4.22 4.64
N VAL A 13 0.12 4.47 4.38
CA VAL A 13 1.18 3.97 5.25
C VAL A 13 0.99 4.47 6.68
N ARG A 14 0.67 5.75 6.86
CA ARG A 14 0.42 6.31 8.19
C ARG A 14 -0.74 5.61 8.88
N GLN A 15 -1.81 5.37 8.14
CA GLN A 15 -2.99 4.69 8.68
C GLN A 15 -2.65 3.26 9.10
N ILE A 16 -1.89 2.56 8.27
CA ILE A 16 -1.51 1.18 8.55
C ILE A 16 -0.55 1.11 9.75
N GLU A 17 0.37 2.04 9.86
CA GLU A 17 1.26 2.12 11.02
C GLU A 17 0.48 2.28 12.32
N ARG A 18 -0.53 3.14 12.33
CA ARG A 18 -1.41 3.32 13.49
C ARG A 18 -2.19 2.05 13.80
N SER A 19 -2.71 1.41 12.76
CA SER A 19 -3.46 0.17 12.93
C SER A 19 -2.57 -0.93 13.52
N ALA A 20 -1.31 -0.99 13.10
CA ALA A 20 -0.35 -1.96 13.63
C ALA A 20 -0.06 -1.73 15.11
N GLU A 21 -0.05 -0.45 15.56
CA GLU A 21 0.13 -0.12 16.97
C GLU A 21 -1.06 -0.53 17.81
N PHE A 22 -2.28 -0.23 17.34
CA PHE A 22 -3.50 -0.44 18.13
C PHE A 22 -4.05 -1.86 18.05
N ARG A 23 -3.79 -2.55 16.97
CA ARG A 23 -4.29 -3.92 16.78
C ARG A 23 -3.14 -4.92 16.72
N ASN A 24 -2.63 -5.18 15.54
CA ASN A 24 -1.40 -5.90 15.33
C ASN A 24 -0.98 -5.76 13.86
N GLU A 25 0.27 -6.12 13.59
CA GLU A 25 0.85 -5.96 12.26
C GLU A 25 0.10 -6.80 11.21
N LYS A 26 -0.29 -8.00 11.56
CA LYS A 26 -0.98 -8.89 10.63
C LYS A 26 -2.31 -8.31 10.16
N ILE A 27 -3.10 -7.80 11.10
CA ILE A 27 -4.40 -7.19 10.77
C ILE A 27 -4.16 -5.93 9.94
N ALA A 28 -3.17 -5.12 10.33
CA ALA A 28 -2.84 -3.90 9.60
C ALA A 28 -2.47 -4.20 8.15
N LEU A 29 -1.68 -5.25 7.92
CA LEU A 29 -1.29 -5.63 6.55
C LEU A 29 -2.45 -6.15 5.73
N LEU A 30 -3.43 -6.80 6.34
CA LEU A 30 -4.64 -7.19 5.64
C LEU A 30 -5.43 -5.97 5.18
N GLU A 31 -5.50 -4.95 6.04
CA GLU A 31 -6.13 -3.68 5.67
C GLU A 31 -5.36 -3.01 4.52
N ALA A 32 -4.02 -3.04 4.58
CA ALA A 32 -3.19 -2.46 3.53
C ALA A 32 -3.43 -3.13 2.17
N ARG A 33 -3.55 -4.45 2.15
CA ARG A 33 -3.85 -5.19 0.92
C ARG A 33 -5.16 -4.71 0.30
N ARG A 34 -6.18 -4.56 1.14
CA ARG A 34 -7.50 -4.12 0.69
C ARG A 34 -7.43 -2.73 0.10
N HIS A 35 -6.77 -1.80 0.77
CA HIS A 35 -6.65 -0.43 0.30
C HIS A 35 -5.84 -0.33 -0.98
N TYR A 36 -4.74 -1.05 -1.09
CA TYR A 36 -3.93 -1.04 -2.31
C TYR A 36 -4.65 -1.67 -3.49
N CYS A 37 -5.39 -2.73 -3.29
CA CYS A 37 -6.20 -3.32 -4.35
C CYS A 37 -7.19 -2.30 -4.91
N TRP A 38 -7.77 -1.51 -4.02
CA TRP A 38 -8.67 -0.44 -4.40
C TRP A 38 -7.94 0.68 -5.16
N TYR A 39 -6.80 1.15 -4.61
CA TYR A 39 -6.05 2.25 -5.21
C TYR A 39 -5.46 1.90 -6.58
N LEU A 40 -5.08 0.66 -6.78
CA LEU A 40 -4.44 0.23 -8.02
C LEU A 40 -5.42 -0.27 -9.06
N LYS A 41 -6.70 -0.25 -8.75
CA LYS A 41 -7.73 -0.68 -9.69
C LYS A 41 -7.71 0.23 -10.92
N GLY A 42 -7.52 -0.38 -12.09
CA GLY A 42 -7.49 0.39 -13.33
C GLY A 42 -6.16 1.07 -13.65
N VAL A 43 -5.17 0.93 -12.78
CA VAL A 43 -3.83 1.49 -13.02
C VAL A 43 -3.06 0.55 -13.93
N LYS A 44 -2.46 1.09 -14.99
CA LYS A 44 -1.65 0.29 -15.93
C LYS A 44 -0.39 -0.20 -15.23
N TYR A 45 0.03 -1.40 -15.58
CA TYR A 45 1.27 -2.01 -15.06
C TYR A 45 1.25 -2.27 -13.57
N ALA A 46 0.06 -2.28 -12.96
CA ALA A 46 -0.07 -2.51 -11.52
C ALA A 46 -0.03 -3.98 -11.13
N ASN A 47 -0.12 -4.92 -12.08
CA ASN A 47 -0.19 -6.35 -11.77
C ASN A 47 1.02 -6.85 -10.98
N TYR A 48 2.21 -6.37 -11.30
CA TYR A 48 3.41 -6.72 -10.56
C TYR A 48 3.28 -6.34 -9.09
N TYR A 49 2.81 -5.12 -8.83
CA TYR A 49 2.64 -4.61 -7.47
C TYR A 49 1.47 -5.26 -6.73
N LYS A 50 0.43 -5.62 -7.44
CA LYS A 50 -0.69 -6.37 -6.84
C LYS A 50 -0.21 -7.71 -6.31
N ASP A 51 0.66 -8.38 -7.06
CA ASP A 51 1.26 -9.62 -6.62
C ASP A 51 2.13 -9.41 -5.38
N GLN A 52 2.97 -8.37 -5.40
CA GLN A 52 3.81 -8.01 -4.25
C GLN A 52 2.95 -7.74 -3.01
N ILE A 53 1.85 -7.01 -3.18
CA ILE A 53 0.94 -6.68 -2.09
C ILE A 53 0.37 -7.94 -1.46
N ASN A 54 0.00 -8.92 -2.27
CA ASN A 54 -0.56 -10.16 -1.77
C ASN A 54 0.46 -11.01 -0.99
N HIS A 55 1.74 -10.72 -1.15
CA HIS A 55 2.80 -11.44 -0.46
C HIS A 55 3.43 -10.66 0.70
N MET A 56 2.88 -9.50 1.04
CA MET A 56 3.37 -8.74 2.18
C MET A 56 3.13 -9.49 3.49
N GLU A 57 4.16 -9.57 4.30
CA GLU A 57 4.08 -10.23 5.61
C GLU A 57 4.49 -9.32 6.76
N THR A 58 5.24 -8.24 6.45
CA THR A 58 5.76 -7.31 7.47
C THR A 58 5.57 -5.87 7.02
N LEU A 59 5.74 -4.94 7.98
CA LEU A 59 5.72 -3.52 7.65
C LEU A 59 6.86 -3.14 6.72
N GLU A 60 8.01 -3.81 6.80
CA GLU A 60 9.10 -3.58 5.87
C GLU A 60 8.68 -3.89 4.44
N ASP A 61 7.95 -4.98 4.26
CA ASP A 61 7.41 -5.33 2.95
C ASP A 61 6.47 -4.24 2.44
N LEU A 62 5.63 -3.70 3.33
CA LEU A 62 4.74 -2.60 3.00
C LEU A 62 5.54 -1.39 2.51
N TYR A 63 6.59 -1.01 3.23
CA TYR A 63 7.40 0.14 2.86
C TYR A 63 8.07 -0.07 1.51
N ARG A 64 8.58 -1.26 1.26
CA ARG A 64 9.25 -1.60 0.00
C ARG A 64 8.28 -1.51 -1.18
N VAL A 65 7.11 -2.12 -1.03
CA VAL A 65 6.09 -2.09 -2.07
C VAL A 65 5.61 -0.67 -2.32
N THR A 66 5.38 0.08 -1.25
CA THR A 66 4.95 1.48 -1.36
C THR A 66 5.98 2.33 -2.10
N ALA A 67 7.26 2.16 -1.77
CA ALA A 67 8.33 2.90 -2.46
C ALA A 67 8.35 2.58 -3.95
N GLY A 68 8.17 1.31 -4.31
CA GLY A 68 8.10 0.88 -5.70
C GLY A 68 6.92 1.49 -6.44
N ILE A 69 5.76 1.48 -5.81
CA ILE A 69 4.55 2.06 -6.40
C ILE A 69 4.74 3.55 -6.64
N LYS A 70 5.29 4.26 -5.67
CA LYS A 70 5.53 5.71 -5.80
C LYS A 70 6.51 6.00 -6.91
N ARG A 71 7.56 5.19 -7.04
CA ARG A 71 8.59 5.38 -8.06
C ARG A 71 8.06 5.07 -9.46
N ASP A 72 7.35 3.97 -9.62
CA ASP A 72 7.01 3.43 -10.93
C ASP A 72 5.61 3.78 -11.42
N LEU A 73 4.65 3.97 -10.51
CA LEU A 73 3.26 4.16 -10.86
C LEU A 73 2.72 5.55 -10.54
N SER A 74 3.42 6.35 -9.75
CA SER A 74 2.92 7.68 -9.42
C SER A 74 3.14 8.64 -10.59
N ASP A 75 2.29 9.61 -10.67
CA ASP A 75 2.35 10.67 -11.69
C ASP A 75 3.55 11.60 -11.49
#